data_b1703707b7b790d64c40e8459d34b2a6
#
_entry.id   b1703707b7b790d64c40e8459d34b2a6
#
_cell.length_a   1.000
_cell.length_b   1.000
_cell.length_c   1.000
_cell.angle_alpha   90.00
_cell.angle_beta   90.00
_cell.angle_gamma   90.00
#
_symmetry.space_group_name_H-M   'P 1'
#
loop_
_entity.id
_entity.type
_entity.pdbx_description
1 polymer ?
#
loop_
_entity_poly.entity_id
_entity_poly.type
_entity_poly.pdbx_seq_one_letter_code
_entity_poly.pdbx_strand_id
1 'polypeptide(L)'
;MKKIILILIATIMTGCAMQKKELSPFDRFLAEVGKAGSPAQKQALAEAFYASLQPSTYPIFPDDTTYIMIFKGEKDSVGVLGDMNNWTQPDWMTRIAGTDLFYSRGKAPVTARLEYWFVFGKNSLWAVDPLNPAKALNGFGELSELAMPGYEQHPFFAEYRSGRKGSPEQLKVHEIDSRALGYSHTLHVYVPSGSSPAGGFPVIYLQDGLDYVEFAQVPQMLDQLIASGAVQPLIAVFVTPPNRFQPGMPNRMTEYGMNEEYVRFFADELVPFIEARYPARRSPDARLVAGDSFGGLISAFIPFMRPEVFGNGCSQSGYVSFRGDSLIKLYRETSRRPIRLFVDVGTYEENVGASFLPAAETNFTEGNRRFNKVLREAGYDFVYREYPEGHTWGNWRRHLIDALIWFFPGEKP
;
A
#
# COMPACT_ATOMS: atom_id res chain seq x y z
N MET A 1 18.52 -5.88 -80.57
CA MET A 1 17.85 -7.01 -79.94
C MET A 1 17.67 -6.67 -78.47
N LYS A 2 16.49 -6.20 -78.04
CA LYS A 2 16.14 -5.83 -76.68
C LYS A 2 15.55 -7.06 -75.98
N LYS A 3 16.21 -7.55 -74.93
CA LYS A 3 15.68 -8.62 -74.07
C LYS A 3 14.73 -8.01 -72.99
N ILE A 4 13.45 -8.39 -73.05
CA ILE A 4 12.46 -8.07 -72.09
C ILE A 4 12.56 -9.11 -70.99
N ILE A 5 12.87 -8.66 -69.75
CA ILE A 5 12.84 -9.51 -68.54
C ILE A 5 11.48 -9.35 -67.94
N LEU A 6 10.70 -10.43 -67.92
CA LEU A 6 9.39 -10.52 -67.23
C LEU A 6 9.66 -10.85 -65.75
N ILE A 7 9.34 -9.91 -64.83
CA ILE A 7 9.39 -10.15 -63.39
C ILE A 7 8.00 -10.65 -62.97
N LEU A 8 7.94 -11.92 -62.55
CA LEU A 8 6.76 -12.53 -61.97
C LEU A 8 6.70 -12.12 -60.48
N ILE A 9 5.74 -11.25 -60.14
CA ILE A 9 5.47 -10.90 -58.74
C ILE A 9 4.53 -11.98 -58.18
N ALA A 10 5.07 -12.90 -57.38
CA ALA A 10 4.26 -13.84 -56.60
C ALA A 10 3.72 -13.12 -55.37
N THR A 11 2.42 -12.82 -55.35
CA THR A 11 1.71 -12.29 -54.20
C THR A 11 1.51 -13.42 -53.18
N ILE A 12 2.31 -13.44 -52.14
CA ILE A 12 2.14 -14.33 -51.00
C ILE A 12 0.99 -13.75 -50.17
N MET A 13 -0.21 -14.27 -50.34
CA MET A 13 -1.30 -14.07 -49.34
C MET A 13 -0.96 -14.87 -48.10
N THR A 14 -0.34 -14.24 -47.11
CA THR A 14 -0.27 -14.74 -45.76
C THR A 14 -1.68 -14.62 -45.15
N GLY A 15 -2.45 -15.68 -45.22
CA GLY A 15 -3.70 -15.82 -44.49
C GLY A 15 -3.39 -15.76 -42.99
N CYS A 16 -3.75 -14.64 -42.36
CA CYS A 16 -3.79 -14.50 -40.90
C CYS A 16 -4.90 -15.43 -40.41
N ALA A 17 -4.55 -16.69 -40.12
CA ALA A 17 -5.44 -17.60 -39.44
C ALA A 17 -5.68 -16.98 -38.04
N MET A 18 -6.85 -16.40 -37.82
CA MET A 18 -7.31 -16.05 -36.47
C MET A 18 -7.33 -17.34 -35.66
N GLN A 19 -6.29 -17.56 -34.86
CA GLN A 19 -6.30 -18.61 -33.85
C GLN A 19 -7.54 -18.38 -32.96
N LYS A 20 -8.52 -19.29 -33.02
CA LYS A 20 -9.66 -19.27 -32.08
C LYS A 20 -9.05 -19.32 -30.68
N LYS A 21 -9.14 -18.20 -29.96
CA LYS A 21 -8.71 -18.15 -28.56
C LYS A 21 -9.47 -19.25 -27.81
N GLU A 22 -8.76 -20.20 -27.24
CA GLU A 22 -9.34 -21.28 -26.47
C GLU A 22 -10.07 -20.70 -25.26
N LEU A 23 -11.30 -21.19 -25.00
CA LEU A 23 -12.10 -20.71 -23.85
C LEU A 23 -11.37 -21.04 -22.54
N SER A 24 -11.34 -20.09 -21.61
CA SER A 24 -10.85 -20.36 -20.27
C SER A 24 -11.65 -21.48 -19.59
N PRO A 25 -11.09 -22.18 -18.58
CA PRO A 25 -11.83 -23.18 -17.82
C PRO A 25 -13.16 -22.64 -17.27
N PHE A 26 -13.19 -21.40 -16.81
CA PHE A 26 -14.40 -20.75 -16.32
C PHE A 26 -15.41 -20.49 -17.44
N ASP A 27 -14.97 -20.03 -18.61
CA ASP A 27 -15.87 -19.76 -19.74
C ASP A 27 -16.43 -21.06 -20.32
N ARG A 28 -15.66 -22.16 -20.32
CA ARG A 28 -16.18 -23.51 -20.64
C ARG A 28 -17.27 -23.94 -19.67
N PHE A 29 -17.02 -23.80 -18.36
CA PHE A 29 -18.01 -24.09 -17.31
C PHE A 29 -19.30 -23.29 -17.51
N LEU A 30 -19.23 -21.97 -17.74
CA LEU A 30 -20.42 -21.15 -18.02
C LEU A 30 -21.20 -21.64 -19.25
N ALA A 31 -20.49 -22.05 -20.32
CA ALA A 31 -21.12 -22.58 -21.53
C ALA A 31 -21.83 -23.92 -21.28
N GLU A 32 -21.27 -24.78 -20.43
CA GLU A 32 -21.87 -26.08 -20.04
C GLU A 32 -23.10 -25.86 -19.17
N VAL A 33 -23.06 -25.02 -18.16
CA VAL A 33 -24.21 -24.63 -17.34
C VAL A 33 -25.35 -24.05 -18.19
N GLY A 34 -24.98 -23.20 -19.19
CA GLY A 34 -25.95 -22.63 -20.12
C GLY A 34 -26.70 -23.66 -20.96
N LYS A 35 -26.10 -24.83 -21.25
CA LYS A 35 -26.69 -25.93 -22.00
C LYS A 35 -27.47 -26.91 -21.14
N ALA A 36 -27.28 -26.93 -19.83
CA ALA A 36 -27.92 -27.87 -18.91
C ALA A 36 -29.44 -27.65 -18.85
N GLY A 37 -30.17 -28.73 -18.96
CA GLY A 37 -31.65 -28.74 -19.13
C GLY A 37 -32.43 -28.59 -17.82
N SER A 38 -31.82 -28.80 -16.65
CA SER A 38 -32.51 -28.69 -15.35
C SER A 38 -31.66 -27.98 -14.27
N PRO A 39 -32.32 -27.40 -13.26
CA PRO A 39 -31.60 -26.80 -12.13
C PRO A 39 -30.67 -27.79 -11.41
N ALA A 40 -31.08 -29.05 -11.27
CA ALA A 40 -30.27 -30.09 -10.64
C ALA A 40 -28.95 -30.35 -11.42
N GLN A 41 -29.05 -30.41 -12.76
CA GLN A 41 -27.84 -30.54 -13.60
C GLN A 41 -26.92 -29.34 -13.49
N LYS A 42 -27.49 -28.13 -13.47
CA LYS A 42 -26.72 -26.86 -13.30
C LYS A 42 -25.99 -26.86 -11.96
N GLN A 43 -26.69 -27.21 -10.89
CA GLN A 43 -26.10 -27.25 -9.55
C GLN A 43 -24.98 -28.32 -9.47
N ALA A 44 -25.16 -29.50 -10.06
CA ALA A 44 -24.11 -30.53 -10.09
C ALA A 44 -22.85 -30.06 -10.84
N LEU A 45 -23.01 -29.32 -11.96
CA LEU A 45 -21.88 -28.69 -12.67
C LEU A 45 -21.20 -27.63 -11.83
N ALA A 46 -21.99 -26.81 -11.11
CA ALA A 46 -21.48 -25.79 -10.22
C ALA A 46 -20.66 -26.38 -9.06
N GLU A 47 -21.14 -27.47 -8.45
CA GLU A 47 -20.42 -28.15 -7.39
C GLU A 47 -19.12 -28.76 -7.87
N ALA A 48 -19.14 -29.43 -9.03
CA ALA A 48 -17.94 -29.99 -9.64
C ALA A 48 -16.90 -28.91 -9.98
N PHE A 49 -17.34 -27.79 -10.55
CA PHE A 49 -16.46 -26.67 -10.85
C PHE A 49 -15.86 -26.07 -9.58
N TYR A 50 -16.70 -25.79 -8.57
CA TYR A 50 -16.22 -25.21 -7.30
C TYR A 50 -15.23 -26.14 -6.58
N ALA A 51 -15.50 -27.45 -6.58
CA ALA A 51 -14.59 -28.44 -6.01
C ALA A 51 -13.26 -28.57 -6.77
N SER A 52 -13.23 -28.18 -8.05
CA SER A 52 -12.01 -28.17 -8.86
C SER A 52 -11.09 -26.98 -8.59
N LEU A 53 -11.60 -25.92 -7.94
CA LEU A 53 -10.82 -24.72 -7.63
C LEU A 53 -9.77 -25.04 -6.57
N GLN A 54 -8.52 -24.68 -6.88
CA GLN A 54 -7.40 -24.85 -5.96
C GLN A 54 -7.03 -23.50 -5.34
N PRO A 55 -6.85 -23.38 -4.02
CA PRO A 55 -6.44 -22.13 -3.38
C PRO A 55 -5.14 -21.55 -3.95
N SER A 56 -4.22 -22.39 -4.39
CA SER A 56 -2.94 -21.99 -4.98
C SER A 56 -3.05 -21.31 -6.36
N THR A 57 -4.19 -21.49 -7.06
CA THR A 57 -4.45 -20.92 -8.39
C THR A 57 -5.66 -19.99 -8.40
N TYR A 58 -6.07 -19.53 -7.24
CA TYR A 58 -7.21 -18.64 -7.05
C TYR A 58 -6.75 -17.27 -6.54
N PRO A 59 -7.30 -16.13 -6.99
CA PRO A 59 -8.39 -15.99 -7.99
C PRO A 59 -8.06 -16.55 -9.38
N ILE A 60 -9.09 -16.77 -10.23
CA ILE A 60 -8.90 -17.32 -11.57
C ILE A 60 -8.42 -16.19 -12.50
N PHE A 61 -7.35 -16.43 -13.26
CA PHE A 61 -6.79 -15.49 -14.23
C PHE A 61 -6.92 -16.08 -15.65
N PRO A 62 -7.96 -15.70 -16.43
CA PRO A 62 -8.10 -16.11 -17.84
C PRO A 62 -7.02 -15.55 -18.77
N ASP A 63 -6.43 -14.42 -18.36
CA ASP A 63 -5.29 -13.76 -18.96
C ASP A 63 -4.61 -12.85 -17.92
N ASP A 64 -3.49 -12.23 -18.27
CA ASP A 64 -2.65 -11.47 -17.34
C ASP A 64 -3.32 -10.21 -16.74
N THR A 65 -4.43 -9.76 -17.31
CA THR A 65 -5.13 -8.54 -16.88
C THR A 65 -6.55 -8.77 -16.38
N THR A 66 -7.08 -9.99 -16.52
CA THR A 66 -8.45 -10.35 -16.12
C THR A 66 -8.42 -11.26 -14.90
N TYR A 67 -9.20 -10.93 -13.89
CA TYR A 67 -9.42 -11.78 -12.72
C TYR A 67 -10.89 -12.17 -12.60
N ILE A 68 -11.14 -13.36 -12.00
CA ILE A 68 -12.48 -13.85 -11.68
C ILE A 68 -12.47 -14.30 -10.22
N MET A 69 -13.42 -13.78 -9.45
CA MET A 69 -13.72 -14.17 -8.08
C MET A 69 -15.01 -14.98 -8.03
N ILE A 70 -15.07 -16.01 -7.18
CA ILE A 70 -16.22 -16.91 -7.04
C ILE A 70 -16.67 -16.91 -5.59
N PHE A 71 -17.98 -16.79 -5.39
CA PHE A 71 -18.61 -17.06 -4.10
C PHE A 71 -19.63 -18.19 -4.24
N LYS A 72 -19.65 -19.13 -3.27
CA LYS A 72 -20.66 -20.20 -3.18
C LYS A 72 -21.47 -20.05 -1.91
N GLY A 73 -22.77 -20.03 -2.04
CA GLY A 73 -23.70 -20.01 -0.92
C GLY A 73 -25.06 -19.42 -1.24
N GLU A 74 -26.04 -19.72 -0.39
CA GLU A 74 -27.40 -19.20 -0.50
C GLU A 74 -27.47 -17.76 0.04
N LYS A 75 -27.33 -16.81 -0.87
CA LYS A 75 -27.42 -15.37 -0.62
C LYS A 75 -28.34 -14.72 -1.64
N ASP A 76 -29.04 -13.66 -1.24
CA ASP A 76 -29.86 -12.85 -2.17
C ASP A 76 -28.95 -12.08 -3.13
N SER A 77 -27.87 -11.51 -2.62
CA SER A 77 -26.86 -10.80 -3.38
C SER A 77 -25.50 -10.85 -2.69
N VAL A 78 -24.45 -10.89 -3.51
CA VAL A 78 -23.05 -10.83 -3.11
C VAL A 78 -22.38 -9.76 -3.92
N GLY A 79 -21.53 -8.94 -3.30
CA GLY A 79 -20.74 -7.93 -3.97
C GLY A 79 -19.28 -8.00 -3.57
N VAL A 80 -18.42 -7.36 -4.33
CA VAL A 80 -17.01 -7.13 -4.05
C VAL A 80 -16.84 -5.67 -3.70
N LEU A 81 -16.30 -5.37 -2.52
CA LEU A 81 -15.94 -4.02 -2.07
C LEU A 81 -14.45 -4.00 -1.79
N GLY A 82 -13.72 -3.10 -2.42
CA GLY A 82 -12.26 -3.08 -2.32
C GLY A 82 -11.60 -1.91 -3.06
N ASP A 83 -10.29 -2.02 -3.24
CA ASP A 83 -9.50 -1.00 -3.96
C ASP A 83 -10.02 -0.77 -5.38
N MET A 84 -10.49 -1.84 -6.06
CA MET A 84 -10.99 -1.77 -7.44
C MET A 84 -12.18 -0.85 -7.64
N ASN A 85 -12.91 -0.51 -6.57
CA ASN A 85 -14.04 0.43 -6.59
C ASN A 85 -13.91 1.52 -5.51
N ASN A 86 -12.67 1.80 -5.10
CA ASN A 86 -12.31 2.84 -4.13
C ASN A 86 -13.08 2.72 -2.80
N TRP A 87 -13.49 1.51 -2.41
CA TRP A 87 -14.24 1.26 -1.16
C TRP A 87 -15.55 2.04 -1.04
N THR A 88 -16.13 2.50 -2.16
CA THR A 88 -17.32 3.38 -2.15
C THR A 88 -18.63 2.63 -2.31
N GLN A 89 -18.72 1.79 -3.32
CA GLN A 89 -19.91 0.98 -3.62
C GLN A 89 -19.46 -0.41 -4.09
N PRO A 90 -20.12 -1.49 -3.61
CA PRO A 90 -19.78 -2.83 -4.03
C PRO A 90 -20.14 -3.08 -5.50
N ASP A 91 -19.25 -3.75 -6.21
CA ASP A 91 -19.54 -4.34 -7.51
C ASP A 91 -20.32 -5.65 -7.29
N TRP A 92 -21.62 -5.63 -7.62
CA TRP A 92 -22.47 -6.79 -7.41
C TRP A 92 -22.12 -7.94 -8.34
N MET A 93 -21.87 -9.12 -7.76
CA MET A 93 -21.56 -10.34 -8.48
C MET A 93 -22.75 -10.86 -9.27
N THR A 94 -22.47 -11.50 -10.39
CA THR A 94 -23.50 -12.18 -11.20
C THR A 94 -23.79 -13.55 -10.63
N ARG A 95 -25.07 -13.82 -10.25
CA ARG A 95 -25.50 -15.17 -9.89
C ARG A 95 -25.62 -16.04 -11.15
N ILE A 96 -25.06 -17.24 -11.11
CA ILE A 96 -25.20 -18.22 -12.19
C ILE A 96 -26.56 -18.88 -12.05
N ALA A 97 -27.44 -18.63 -13.03
CA ALA A 97 -28.84 -19.02 -12.97
C ALA A 97 -29.05 -20.53 -12.73
N GLY A 98 -29.80 -20.89 -11.69
CA GLY A 98 -30.08 -22.26 -11.30
C GLY A 98 -28.97 -22.92 -10.46
N THR A 99 -28.09 -22.10 -9.86
CA THR A 99 -27.03 -22.56 -8.96
C THR A 99 -26.93 -21.64 -7.73
N ASP A 100 -26.10 -22.03 -6.76
CA ASP A 100 -25.71 -21.26 -5.60
C ASP A 100 -24.37 -20.50 -5.78
N LEU A 101 -23.88 -20.42 -7.04
CA LEU A 101 -22.64 -19.71 -7.36
C LEU A 101 -22.88 -18.28 -7.85
N PHE A 102 -21.99 -17.40 -7.40
CA PHE A 102 -21.85 -16.01 -7.86
C PHE A 102 -20.43 -15.80 -8.38
N TYR A 103 -20.28 -14.95 -9.38
CA TYR A 103 -18.96 -14.55 -9.86
C TYR A 103 -18.88 -13.05 -10.12
N SER A 104 -17.69 -12.52 -9.93
CA SER A 104 -17.26 -11.20 -10.41
C SER A 104 -16.12 -11.40 -11.42
N ARG A 105 -16.14 -10.62 -12.50
CA ARG A 105 -15.07 -10.57 -13.49
C ARG A 105 -14.61 -9.12 -13.61
N GLY A 106 -13.34 -8.87 -13.27
CA GLY A 106 -12.74 -7.55 -13.35
C GLY A 106 -11.45 -7.54 -14.15
N LYS A 107 -10.90 -6.35 -14.33
CA LYS A 107 -9.59 -6.12 -14.95
C LYS A 107 -8.72 -5.26 -14.05
N ALA A 108 -7.43 -5.57 -14.05
CA ALA A 108 -6.41 -4.77 -13.38
C ALA A 108 -5.10 -4.83 -14.16
N PRO A 109 -4.17 -3.86 -13.99
CA PRO A 109 -2.82 -3.96 -14.49
C PRO A 109 -2.16 -5.28 -14.06
N VAL A 110 -1.31 -5.85 -14.92
CA VAL A 110 -0.67 -7.14 -14.64
C VAL A 110 0.12 -7.19 -13.34
N THR A 111 0.60 -6.05 -12.86
CA THR A 111 1.36 -5.89 -11.61
C THR A 111 0.52 -5.38 -10.43
N ALA A 112 -0.82 -5.31 -10.57
CA ALA A 112 -1.67 -4.78 -9.50
C ALA A 112 -1.75 -5.74 -8.30
N ARG A 113 -1.83 -5.12 -7.12
CA ARG A 113 -2.15 -5.78 -5.86
C ARG A 113 -3.25 -5.00 -5.16
N LEU A 114 -4.42 -5.62 -4.96
CA LEU A 114 -5.62 -4.98 -4.44
C LEU A 114 -6.15 -5.74 -3.23
N GLU A 115 -6.85 -5.06 -2.36
CA GLU A 115 -7.50 -5.65 -1.19
C GLU A 115 -9.01 -5.55 -1.32
N TYR A 116 -9.76 -6.54 -0.80
CA TYR A 116 -11.21 -6.59 -0.92
C TYR A 116 -11.89 -7.41 0.16
N TRP A 117 -13.20 -7.17 0.32
CA TRP A 117 -14.15 -8.02 1.02
C TRP A 117 -15.28 -8.47 0.09
N PHE A 118 -15.90 -9.59 0.40
CA PHE A 118 -17.26 -9.87 -0.02
C PHE A 118 -18.25 -9.17 0.90
N VAL A 119 -19.31 -8.60 0.32
CA VAL A 119 -20.40 -7.96 1.04
C VAL A 119 -21.72 -8.62 0.68
N PHE A 120 -22.64 -8.72 1.66
CA PHE A 120 -23.88 -9.47 1.53
C PHE A 120 -25.08 -8.56 1.76
N GLY A 121 -25.95 -8.44 0.75
CA GLY A 121 -27.17 -7.66 0.84
C GLY A 121 -26.94 -6.17 1.16
N LYS A 122 -28.04 -5.48 1.45
CA LYS A 122 -28.02 -4.03 1.76
C LYS A 122 -27.47 -3.72 3.17
N ASN A 123 -27.38 -4.71 4.04
CA ASN A 123 -27.00 -4.54 5.45
C ASN A 123 -25.48 -4.56 5.70
N SER A 124 -24.68 -4.52 4.64
CA SER A 124 -23.22 -4.36 4.70
C SER A 124 -22.50 -5.34 5.63
N LEU A 125 -22.98 -6.57 5.74
CA LEU A 125 -22.20 -7.65 6.33
C LEU A 125 -21.08 -7.99 5.35
N TRP A 126 -19.84 -8.01 5.84
CA TRP A 126 -18.66 -8.34 5.03
C TRP A 126 -17.97 -9.60 5.54
N ALA A 127 -17.25 -10.24 4.65
CA ALA A 127 -16.38 -11.38 4.97
C ALA A 127 -15.19 -11.43 4.03
N VAL A 128 -14.11 -12.04 4.49
CA VAL A 128 -13.01 -12.42 3.61
C VAL A 128 -13.46 -13.50 2.64
N ASP A 129 -12.84 -13.54 1.48
CA ASP A 129 -13.07 -14.60 0.50
C ASP A 129 -12.55 -15.95 1.04
N PRO A 130 -13.43 -16.94 1.23
CA PRO A 130 -13.04 -18.22 1.82
C PRO A 130 -12.14 -19.07 0.89
N LEU A 131 -12.16 -18.83 -0.42
CA LEU A 131 -11.30 -19.54 -1.38
C LEU A 131 -9.91 -18.93 -1.46
N ASN A 132 -9.78 -17.65 -1.15
CA ASN A 132 -8.52 -16.94 -1.29
C ASN A 132 -7.63 -17.13 -0.05
N PRO A 133 -6.49 -17.83 -0.13
CA PRO A 133 -5.59 -18.00 1.00
C PRO A 133 -4.78 -16.75 1.31
N ALA A 134 -4.65 -15.82 0.34
CA ALA A 134 -3.90 -14.60 0.52
C ALA A 134 -4.73 -13.57 1.29
N LYS A 135 -4.23 -13.17 2.45
CA LYS A 135 -4.87 -12.23 3.36
C LYS A 135 -3.96 -11.02 3.63
N ALA A 136 -4.59 -9.89 3.90
CA ALA A 136 -3.93 -8.70 4.37
C ALA A 136 -4.58 -8.23 5.67
N LEU A 137 -3.79 -7.64 6.57
CA LEU A 137 -4.27 -7.07 7.82
C LEU A 137 -4.25 -5.55 7.76
N ASN A 138 -5.26 -4.93 8.35
CA ASN A 138 -5.30 -3.50 8.62
C ASN A 138 -6.07 -3.22 9.93
N GLY A 139 -6.24 -1.92 10.26
CA GLY A 139 -6.93 -1.51 11.48
C GLY A 139 -8.43 -1.87 11.54
N PHE A 140 -9.03 -2.32 10.43
CA PHE A 140 -10.43 -2.74 10.35
C PHE A 140 -10.62 -4.26 10.38
N GLY A 141 -9.52 -5.01 10.33
CA GLY A 141 -9.53 -6.47 10.35
C GLY A 141 -8.79 -7.11 9.17
N GLU A 142 -9.12 -8.36 8.90
CA GLU A 142 -8.54 -9.13 7.81
C GLU A 142 -9.26 -8.85 6.49
N LEU A 143 -8.50 -8.71 5.40
CA LEU A 143 -8.98 -8.56 4.03
C LEU A 143 -8.46 -9.71 3.17
N SER A 144 -9.10 -9.91 2.02
CA SER A 144 -8.59 -10.79 0.97
C SER A 144 -7.68 -9.99 0.03
N GLU A 145 -6.58 -10.61 -0.41
CA GLU A 145 -5.60 -9.99 -1.31
C GLU A 145 -5.79 -10.53 -2.74
N LEU A 146 -5.92 -9.64 -3.70
CA LEU A 146 -5.83 -9.93 -5.13
C LEU A 146 -4.47 -9.48 -5.64
N ALA A 147 -3.53 -10.40 -5.84
CA ALA A 147 -2.27 -10.14 -6.52
C ALA A 147 -2.36 -10.64 -7.97
N MET A 148 -2.24 -9.74 -8.93
CA MET A 148 -2.26 -10.09 -10.36
C MET A 148 -1.00 -10.89 -10.75
N PRO A 149 -1.03 -11.66 -11.87
CA PRO A 149 0.04 -12.61 -12.19
C PRO A 149 1.46 -12.04 -12.29
N GLY A 150 1.61 -10.76 -12.61
CA GLY A 150 2.90 -10.07 -12.67
C GLY A 150 3.28 -9.29 -11.41
N TYR A 151 2.48 -9.38 -10.34
CA TYR A 151 2.84 -8.75 -9.06
C TYR A 151 3.97 -9.54 -8.39
N GLU A 152 5.08 -8.86 -8.13
CA GLU A 152 6.23 -9.45 -7.45
C GLU A 152 6.16 -9.19 -5.94
N GLN A 153 5.80 -10.23 -5.19
CA GLN A 153 5.82 -10.16 -3.74
C GLN A 153 7.27 -10.14 -3.23
N HIS A 154 7.59 -9.18 -2.37
CA HIS A 154 8.90 -9.19 -1.71
C HIS A 154 9.03 -10.43 -0.82
N PRO A 155 10.18 -11.16 -0.84
CA PRO A 155 10.35 -12.43 -0.11
C PRO A 155 10.03 -12.34 1.39
N PHE A 156 10.30 -11.20 2.01
CA PHE A 156 9.96 -10.93 3.42
C PHE A 156 8.47 -11.18 3.72
N PHE A 157 7.56 -10.85 2.79
CA PHE A 157 6.12 -10.97 3.00
C PHE A 157 5.53 -12.33 2.60
N ALA A 158 6.35 -13.30 2.19
CA ALA A 158 5.84 -14.64 1.85
C ALA A 158 5.11 -15.31 3.04
N GLU A 159 5.61 -15.12 4.26
CA GLU A 159 4.97 -15.62 5.48
C GLU A 159 3.83 -14.72 5.97
N TYR A 160 3.81 -13.45 5.55
CA TYR A 160 2.80 -12.48 5.97
C TYR A 160 1.39 -12.84 5.50
N ARG A 161 1.26 -13.53 4.37
CA ARG A 161 -0.02 -14.06 3.88
C ARG A 161 -0.76 -14.95 4.88
N SER A 162 -0.09 -15.36 5.96
CA SER A 162 -0.70 -16.12 7.07
C SER A 162 -1.52 -15.29 8.05
N GLY A 163 -1.63 -13.97 7.88
CA GLY A 163 -2.41 -13.10 8.77
C GLY A 163 -1.76 -12.84 10.13
N ARG A 164 -0.45 -13.03 10.29
CA ARG A 164 0.26 -12.74 11.55
C ARG A 164 0.47 -11.23 11.71
N LYS A 165 0.09 -10.71 12.88
CA LYS A 165 0.48 -9.37 13.30
C LYS A 165 1.92 -9.36 13.82
N GLY A 166 2.65 -8.27 13.58
CA GLY A 166 3.88 -7.96 14.30
C GLY A 166 3.63 -7.78 15.80
N SER A 167 4.66 -7.93 16.61
CA SER A 167 4.57 -7.77 18.06
C SER A 167 5.50 -6.67 18.58
N PRO A 168 5.01 -5.78 19.44
CA PRO A 168 5.83 -4.76 20.08
C PRO A 168 6.67 -5.30 21.27
N GLU A 169 6.49 -6.56 21.68
CA GLU A 169 7.06 -7.10 22.93
C GLU A 169 8.58 -7.03 23.03
N GLN A 170 9.29 -7.01 21.92
CA GLN A 170 10.75 -6.90 21.86
C GLN A 170 11.27 -5.47 21.80
N LEU A 171 10.36 -4.48 21.72
CA LEU A 171 10.72 -3.08 21.62
C LEU A 171 10.94 -2.45 23.00
N LYS A 172 11.82 -1.45 23.05
CA LYS A 172 11.96 -0.63 24.26
C LYS A 172 10.84 0.39 24.31
N VAL A 173 10.09 0.42 25.40
CA VAL A 173 8.97 1.35 25.56
C VAL A 173 9.39 2.54 26.42
N HIS A 174 9.04 3.73 25.98
CA HIS A 174 9.26 4.97 26.71
C HIS A 174 8.02 5.85 26.70
N GLU A 175 7.84 6.62 27.77
CA GLU A 175 6.94 7.75 27.82
C GLU A 175 7.76 9.04 27.74
N ILE A 176 7.28 10.00 26.95
CA ILE A 176 7.87 11.33 26.84
C ILE A 176 6.78 12.37 27.08
N ASP A 177 6.93 13.16 28.14
CA ASP A 177 6.07 14.31 28.43
C ASP A 177 6.48 15.47 27.55
N SER A 178 5.62 15.85 26.61
CA SER A 178 5.90 16.97 25.72
C SER A 178 5.44 18.29 26.32
N ARG A 179 6.36 19.23 26.41
CA ARG A 179 6.05 20.62 26.78
C ARG A 179 5.42 21.38 25.62
N ALA A 180 5.82 21.08 24.40
CA ALA A 180 5.26 21.68 23.20
C ALA A 180 3.79 21.30 23.02
N LEU A 181 3.43 20.05 23.31
CA LEU A 181 2.06 19.53 23.11
C LEU A 181 1.21 19.60 24.38
N GLY A 182 1.83 19.58 25.56
CA GLY A 182 1.13 19.58 26.85
C GLY A 182 0.57 18.21 27.28
N TYR A 183 1.01 17.12 26.66
CA TYR A 183 0.62 15.75 26.98
C TYR A 183 1.73 14.76 26.62
N SER A 184 1.61 13.51 27.10
CA SER A 184 2.61 12.48 26.92
C SER A 184 2.40 11.68 25.62
N HIS A 185 3.52 11.19 25.07
CA HIS A 185 3.55 10.23 23.97
C HIS A 185 4.24 8.94 24.39
N THR A 186 3.67 7.81 23.96
CA THR A 186 4.30 6.49 24.08
C THR A 186 5.17 6.24 22.83
N LEU A 187 6.42 5.89 23.06
CA LEU A 187 7.39 5.55 22.05
C LEU A 187 7.76 4.08 22.15
N HIS A 188 7.83 3.41 21.02
CA HIS A 188 8.45 2.08 20.92
C HIS A 188 9.72 2.21 20.11
N VAL A 189 10.83 1.63 20.60
CA VAL A 189 12.15 1.79 19.98
C VAL A 189 12.73 0.44 19.63
N TYR A 190 13.01 0.22 18.35
CA TYR A 190 13.81 -0.87 17.84
C TYR A 190 15.27 -0.43 17.77
N VAL A 191 16.17 -1.28 18.27
CA VAL A 191 17.60 -1.08 18.15
C VAL A 191 18.18 -2.32 17.48
N PRO A 192 18.92 -2.17 16.37
CA PRO A 192 19.50 -3.32 15.69
C PRO A 192 20.51 -4.04 16.57
N SER A 193 20.65 -5.37 16.40
CA SER A 193 21.66 -6.16 17.06
C SER A 193 23.07 -5.79 16.57
N GLY A 194 24.09 -6.01 17.42
CA GLY A 194 25.47 -5.76 17.08
C GLY A 194 26.03 -4.43 17.58
N SER A 195 27.28 -4.15 17.21
CA SER A 195 27.98 -2.93 17.64
C SER A 195 27.54 -1.72 16.83
N SER A 196 27.40 -0.58 17.51
CA SER A 196 27.15 0.68 16.83
C SER A 196 28.30 1.05 15.88
N PRO A 197 28.00 1.50 14.66
CA PRO A 197 29.02 2.03 13.77
C PRO A 197 29.65 3.30 14.36
N ALA A 198 30.85 3.64 13.88
CA ALA A 198 31.48 4.91 14.24
C ALA A 198 30.53 6.08 13.85
N GLY A 199 30.22 6.93 14.83
CA GLY A 199 29.29 8.05 14.65
C GLY A 199 27.81 7.70 14.89
N GLY A 200 27.46 6.49 15.22
CA GLY A 200 26.09 6.07 15.59
C GLY A 200 25.25 5.56 14.44
N PHE A 201 24.08 5.02 14.77
CA PHE A 201 23.09 4.52 13.82
C PHE A 201 22.26 5.66 13.21
N PRO A 202 21.91 5.61 11.92
CA PRO A 202 20.79 6.41 11.41
C PRO A 202 19.50 6.11 12.17
N VAL A 203 18.54 7.04 12.13
CA VAL A 203 17.27 6.89 12.86
C VAL A 203 16.10 7.17 11.92
N ILE A 204 15.13 6.24 11.87
CA ILE A 204 13.83 6.48 11.28
C ILE A 204 12.79 6.74 12.38
N TYR A 205 11.99 7.79 12.22
CA TYR A 205 10.85 8.14 13.07
C TYR A 205 9.58 7.86 12.29
N LEU A 206 8.79 6.88 12.75
CA LEU A 206 7.59 6.40 12.08
C LEU A 206 6.34 6.94 12.77
N GLN A 207 5.53 7.66 11.99
CA GLN A 207 4.19 8.09 12.41
C GLN A 207 3.26 6.87 12.52
N ASP A 208 2.19 6.94 13.29
CA ASP A 208 1.30 5.78 13.54
C ASP A 208 2.08 4.53 13.97
N GLY A 209 3.04 4.69 14.86
CA GLY A 209 4.11 3.74 15.12
C GLY A 209 3.66 2.29 15.38
N LEU A 210 2.64 2.06 16.22
CA LEU A 210 2.14 0.70 16.48
C LEU A 210 1.55 0.02 15.24
N ASP A 211 0.99 0.79 14.30
CA ASP A 211 0.47 0.21 13.07
C ASP A 211 1.61 -0.27 12.16
N TYR A 212 2.72 0.47 12.08
CA TYR A 212 3.93 0.01 11.41
C TYR A 212 4.52 -1.24 12.08
N VAL A 213 4.38 -1.39 13.39
CA VAL A 213 4.76 -2.61 14.08
C VAL A 213 3.81 -3.77 13.74
N GLU A 214 2.50 -3.55 13.87
CA GLU A 214 1.50 -4.61 13.73
C GLU A 214 1.24 -5.00 12.26
N PHE A 215 1.02 -4.01 11.39
CA PHE A 215 0.56 -4.25 10.01
C PHE A 215 1.70 -4.31 8.99
N ALA A 216 2.80 -3.59 9.22
CA ALA A 216 3.96 -3.62 8.36
C ALA A 216 5.09 -4.52 8.88
N GLN A 217 5.04 -4.96 10.14
CA GLN A 217 6.07 -5.78 10.80
C GLN A 217 7.48 -5.18 10.64
N VAL A 218 7.59 -3.86 10.79
CA VAL A 218 8.85 -3.13 10.53
C VAL A 218 10.03 -3.64 11.35
N PRO A 219 9.90 -4.03 12.64
CA PRO A 219 11.03 -4.61 13.38
C PRO A 219 11.63 -5.85 12.69
N GLN A 220 10.77 -6.80 12.29
CA GLN A 220 11.18 -8.03 11.60
C GLN A 220 11.69 -7.74 10.18
N MET A 221 11.08 -6.78 9.49
CA MET A 221 11.54 -6.29 8.19
C MET A 221 12.97 -5.73 8.30
N LEU A 222 13.26 -4.92 9.30
CA LEU A 222 14.58 -4.36 9.52
C LEU A 222 15.61 -5.44 9.82
N ASP A 223 15.29 -6.42 10.68
CA ASP A 223 16.18 -7.55 10.95
C ASP A 223 16.61 -8.27 9.66
N GLN A 224 15.66 -8.54 8.76
CA GLN A 224 15.96 -9.22 7.49
C GLN A 224 16.73 -8.33 6.51
N LEU A 225 16.33 -7.06 6.36
CA LEU A 225 17.00 -6.14 5.45
C LEU A 225 18.44 -5.84 5.89
N ILE A 226 18.68 -5.73 7.19
CA ILE A 226 20.02 -5.55 7.76
C ILE A 226 20.85 -6.83 7.60
N ALA A 227 20.28 -7.99 7.92
CA ALA A 227 20.97 -9.28 7.79
C ALA A 227 21.35 -9.62 6.33
N SER A 228 20.53 -9.20 5.36
CA SER A 228 20.82 -9.37 3.92
C SER A 228 21.79 -8.32 3.36
N GLY A 229 22.17 -7.31 4.15
CA GLY A 229 22.99 -6.20 3.67
C GLY A 229 22.26 -5.23 2.72
N ALA A 230 20.94 -5.33 2.60
CA ALA A 230 20.15 -4.42 1.74
C ALA A 230 20.05 -3.02 2.33
N VAL A 231 20.02 -2.92 3.67
CA VAL A 231 19.94 -1.68 4.43
C VAL A 231 21.02 -1.69 5.51
N GLN A 232 21.66 -0.53 5.75
CA GLN A 232 22.60 -0.39 6.88
C GLN A 232 21.83 -0.51 8.21
N PRO A 233 22.47 -0.99 9.31
CA PRO A 233 21.84 -1.02 10.61
C PRO A 233 21.34 0.36 11.04
N LEU A 234 20.07 0.46 11.48
CA LEU A 234 19.43 1.71 11.88
C LEU A 234 18.49 1.50 13.07
N ILE A 235 18.25 2.56 13.83
CA ILE A 235 17.26 2.61 14.91
C ILE A 235 15.91 3.01 14.31
N ALA A 236 14.82 2.35 14.75
CA ALA A 236 13.48 2.79 14.43
C ALA A 236 12.73 3.25 15.68
N VAL A 237 12.14 4.43 15.62
CA VAL A 237 11.33 5.05 16.67
C VAL A 237 9.89 5.10 16.18
N PHE A 238 9.03 4.32 16.80
CA PHE A 238 7.61 4.23 16.51
C PHE A 238 6.85 5.19 17.40
N VAL A 239 6.35 6.27 16.81
CA VAL A 239 5.64 7.34 17.52
C VAL A 239 4.14 7.12 17.34
N THR A 240 3.44 6.78 18.42
CA THR A 240 2.01 6.49 18.36
C THR A 240 1.23 7.69 18.89
N PRO A 241 0.27 8.23 18.12
CA PRO A 241 -0.58 9.30 18.60
C PRO A 241 -1.43 8.84 19.79
N PRO A 242 -1.71 9.71 20.77
CA PRO A 242 -2.42 9.35 22.01
C PRO A 242 -3.85 8.86 21.73
N ASN A 243 -4.49 9.39 20.71
CA ASN A 243 -5.81 8.95 20.23
C ASN A 243 -5.91 9.07 18.72
N ARG A 244 -6.57 8.12 18.06
CA ARG A 244 -6.75 8.20 16.60
C ARG A 244 -7.83 9.20 16.17
N PHE A 245 -8.99 9.17 16.82
CA PHE A 245 -10.19 9.81 16.27
C PHE A 245 -11.13 10.43 17.34
N GLN A 246 -10.69 10.62 18.57
CA GLN A 246 -11.57 11.15 19.62
C GLN A 246 -11.68 12.69 19.54
N PRO A 247 -12.83 13.26 19.15
CA PRO A 247 -12.99 14.71 19.06
C PRO A 247 -12.76 15.39 20.41
N GLY A 248 -12.13 16.57 20.38
CA GLY A 248 -11.87 17.36 21.59
C GLY A 248 -10.70 16.87 22.44
N MET A 249 -10.06 15.77 22.08
CA MET A 249 -8.84 15.26 22.71
C MET A 249 -7.67 15.36 21.73
N PRO A 250 -6.41 15.45 22.21
CA PRO A 250 -5.24 15.32 21.38
C PRO A 250 -5.33 14.01 20.58
N ASN A 251 -5.16 14.12 19.26
CA ASN A 251 -5.34 12.97 18.38
C ASN A 251 -4.51 13.11 17.11
N ARG A 252 -4.42 12.02 16.36
CA ARG A 252 -3.71 11.93 15.07
C ARG A 252 -4.02 13.09 14.11
N MET A 253 -5.29 13.50 14.02
CA MET A 253 -5.71 14.54 13.07
C MET A 253 -5.17 15.92 13.44
N THR A 254 -5.13 16.24 14.76
CA THR A 254 -4.60 17.51 15.25
C THR A 254 -3.08 17.56 15.17
N GLU A 255 -2.39 16.45 15.36
CA GLU A 255 -0.93 16.38 15.30
C GLU A 255 -0.42 16.42 13.86
N TYR A 256 -1.01 15.62 12.97
CA TYR A 256 -0.49 15.45 11.61
C TYR A 256 -0.98 16.52 10.63
N GLY A 257 -1.98 17.31 11.01
CA GLY A 257 -2.56 18.38 10.19
C GLY A 257 -1.65 19.61 10.02
N MET A 258 -0.37 19.43 9.75
CA MET A 258 0.66 20.49 9.64
C MET A 258 0.81 21.30 10.93
N ASN A 259 0.79 20.63 12.08
CA ASN A 259 0.87 21.25 13.39
C ASN A 259 2.34 21.60 13.74
N GLU A 260 2.63 22.88 13.91
CA GLU A 260 3.98 23.37 14.25
C GLU A 260 4.41 22.98 15.68
N GLU A 261 3.48 22.80 16.62
CA GLU A 261 3.81 22.30 17.97
C GLU A 261 4.29 20.85 17.91
N TYR A 262 3.67 20.05 17.03
CA TYR A 262 4.12 18.68 16.77
C TYR A 262 5.51 18.66 16.11
N VAL A 263 5.80 19.60 15.22
CA VAL A 263 7.15 19.77 14.65
C VAL A 263 8.16 20.14 15.76
N ARG A 264 7.80 21.02 16.70
CA ARG A 264 8.64 21.37 17.85
C ARG A 264 8.87 20.17 18.78
N PHE A 265 7.82 19.42 19.07
CA PHE A 265 7.95 18.16 19.82
C PHE A 265 8.98 17.23 19.17
N PHE A 266 8.89 16.98 17.87
CA PHE A 266 9.83 16.12 17.16
C PHE A 266 11.26 16.63 17.22
N ALA A 267 11.46 17.90 16.87
CA ALA A 267 12.79 18.45 16.70
C ALA A 267 13.49 18.79 18.02
N ASP A 268 12.75 19.36 18.98
CA ASP A 268 13.35 19.96 20.19
C ASP A 268 13.23 19.07 21.43
N GLU A 269 12.38 18.03 21.38
CA GLU A 269 12.16 17.13 22.51
C GLU A 269 12.44 15.66 22.15
N LEU A 270 11.82 15.10 21.12
CA LEU A 270 11.94 13.69 20.75
C LEU A 270 13.35 13.32 20.27
N VAL A 271 13.92 14.10 19.34
CA VAL A 271 15.27 13.85 18.82
C VAL A 271 16.31 13.87 19.95
N PRO A 272 16.37 14.95 20.80
CA PRO A 272 17.29 14.96 21.94
C PRO A 272 17.04 13.81 22.94
N PHE A 273 15.79 13.40 23.16
CA PHE A 273 15.44 12.29 24.03
C PHE A 273 16.03 10.97 23.54
N ILE A 274 15.94 10.69 22.24
CA ILE A 274 16.50 9.49 21.59
C ILE A 274 18.03 9.54 21.62
N GLU A 275 18.64 10.66 21.26
CA GLU A 275 20.11 10.82 21.21
C GLU A 275 20.80 10.76 22.59
N ALA A 276 20.07 11.04 23.66
CA ALA A 276 20.57 10.88 25.02
C ALA A 276 20.58 9.43 25.51
N ARG A 277 19.78 8.55 24.88
CA ARG A 277 19.55 7.16 25.34
C ARG A 277 20.12 6.09 24.41
N TYR A 278 20.32 6.45 23.15
CA TYR A 278 20.73 5.51 22.09
C TYR A 278 21.91 6.05 21.29
N PRO A 279 22.75 5.18 20.72
CA PRO A 279 23.86 5.59 19.89
C PRO A 279 23.38 6.06 18.50
N ALA A 280 22.59 7.13 18.48
CA ALA A 280 22.03 7.73 17.29
C ALA A 280 23.02 8.68 16.63
N ARG A 281 23.09 8.68 15.29
CA ARG A 281 23.91 9.62 14.51
C ARG A 281 23.29 11.00 14.53
N ARG A 282 24.08 12.01 14.93
CA ARG A 282 23.62 13.38 15.16
C ARG A 282 23.77 14.26 13.93
N SER A 283 23.24 13.85 12.79
CA SER A 283 23.25 14.65 11.57
C SER A 283 21.91 14.60 10.86
N PRO A 284 21.48 15.69 10.17
CA PRO A 284 20.18 15.73 9.51
C PRO A 284 20.00 14.63 8.46
N ASP A 285 21.03 14.32 7.69
CA ASP A 285 21.04 13.27 6.65
C ASP A 285 20.87 11.86 7.21
N ALA A 286 21.10 11.66 8.49
CA ALA A 286 20.89 10.39 9.19
C ALA A 286 19.52 10.26 9.85
N ARG A 287 18.66 11.27 9.77
CA ARG A 287 17.30 11.25 10.35
C ARG A 287 16.26 11.28 9.27
N LEU A 288 15.38 10.28 9.30
CA LEU A 288 14.23 10.12 8.39
C LEU A 288 12.93 10.18 9.18
N VAL A 289 11.98 11.00 8.73
CA VAL A 289 10.58 10.93 9.19
C VAL A 289 9.77 10.22 8.13
N ALA A 290 8.98 9.22 8.52
CA ALA A 290 8.18 8.41 7.59
C ALA A 290 6.77 8.20 8.13
N GLY A 291 5.79 8.10 7.23
CA GLY A 291 4.40 7.81 7.56
C GLY A 291 3.52 7.68 6.34
N ASP A 292 2.32 7.16 6.56
CA ASP A 292 1.30 6.94 5.54
C ASP A 292 0.13 7.92 5.67
N SER A 293 -0.54 8.21 4.57
CA SER A 293 -1.78 9.01 4.59
C SER A 293 -1.58 10.38 5.25
N PHE A 294 -2.26 10.66 6.36
CA PHE A 294 -2.00 11.83 7.21
C PHE A 294 -0.58 11.84 7.79
N GLY A 295 -0.07 10.65 8.14
CA GLY A 295 1.33 10.48 8.54
C GLY A 295 2.30 10.82 7.42
N GLY A 296 1.94 10.58 6.17
CA GLY A 296 2.70 11.00 4.98
C GLY A 296 2.74 12.53 4.81
N LEU A 297 1.61 13.22 5.08
CA LEU A 297 1.55 14.67 5.09
C LEU A 297 2.56 15.27 6.09
N ILE A 298 2.50 14.85 7.35
CA ILE A 298 3.36 15.38 8.40
C ILE A 298 4.83 14.97 8.20
N SER A 299 5.08 13.80 7.59
CA SER A 299 6.43 13.32 7.27
C SER A 299 7.11 14.10 6.14
N ALA A 300 6.35 14.76 5.29
CA ALA A 300 6.88 15.75 4.34
C ALA A 300 6.97 17.16 4.98
N PHE A 301 6.11 17.48 5.94
CA PHE A 301 6.08 18.81 6.57
C PHE A 301 7.21 18.99 7.59
N ILE A 302 7.50 18.02 8.46
CA ILE A 302 8.54 18.13 9.51
C ILE A 302 9.93 18.46 8.94
N PRO A 303 10.47 17.72 7.94
CA PRO A 303 11.76 18.04 7.34
C PRO A 303 11.79 19.40 6.64
N PHE A 304 10.66 19.80 6.05
CA PHE A 304 10.56 21.13 5.44
C PHE A 304 10.70 22.26 6.45
N MET A 305 10.06 22.12 7.62
CA MET A 305 10.09 23.13 8.70
C MET A 305 11.41 23.13 9.49
N ARG A 306 12.06 21.96 9.63
CA ARG A 306 13.27 21.80 10.46
C ARG A 306 14.37 21.02 9.70
N PRO A 307 14.83 21.57 8.54
CA PRO A 307 15.82 20.89 7.70
C PRO A 307 17.20 20.74 8.38
N GLU A 308 17.49 21.56 9.38
CA GLU A 308 18.71 21.46 10.20
C GLU A 308 18.66 20.27 11.19
N VAL A 309 17.46 19.72 11.43
CA VAL A 309 17.26 18.52 12.27
C VAL A 309 17.00 17.29 11.42
N PHE A 310 16.15 17.39 10.42
CA PHE A 310 15.72 16.26 9.58
C PHE A 310 16.07 16.52 8.11
N GLY A 311 16.97 15.71 7.57
CA GLY A 311 17.38 15.80 6.16
C GLY A 311 16.52 14.93 5.22
N ASN A 312 15.66 14.03 5.75
CA ASN A 312 14.93 13.08 4.95
C ASN A 312 13.46 12.96 5.37
N GLY A 313 12.56 12.84 4.37
CA GLY A 313 11.13 12.58 4.57
C GLY A 313 10.60 11.49 3.64
N CYS A 314 9.78 10.58 4.16
CA CYS A 314 9.08 9.55 3.38
C CYS A 314 7.58 9.72 3.54
N SER A 315 6.90 10.07 2.44
CA SER A 315 5.46 10.29 2.38
C SER A 315 4.81 9.17 1.58
N GLN A 316 4.24 8.19 2.26
CA GLN A 316 3.53 7.07 1.64
C GLN A 316 2.05 7.42 1.50
N SER A 317 1.53 7.44 0.27
CA SER A 317 0.14 7.85 -0.02
C SER A 317 -0.26 9.11 0.74
N GLY A 318 0.64 10.12 0.80
CA GLY A 318 0.47 11.30 1.65
C GLY A 318 -0.78 12.10 1.31
N TYR A 319 -1.52 12.55 2.33
CA TYR A 319 -2.67 13.45 2.18
C TYR A 319 -2.21 14.89 1.88
N VAL A 320 -1.44 15.04 0.79
CA VAL A 320 -0.81 16.31 0.42
C VAL A 320 -1.80 17.38 -0.05
N SER A 321 -3.04 16.99 -0.40
CA SER A 321 -4.14 17.91 -0.75
C SER A 321 -4.77 18.61 0.46
N PHE A 322 -4.35 18.29 1.67
CA PHE A 322 -4.90 18.80 2.91
C PHE A 322 -5.08 20.33 2.90
N ARG A 323 -6.27 20.79 3.33
CA ARG A 323 -6.67 22.20 3.37
C ARG A 323 -6.39 22.92 2.05
N GLY A 324 -6.83 22.32 0.93
CA GLY A 324 -6.70 22.92 -0.39
C GLY A 324 -5.24 23.07 -0.82
N ASP A 325 -4.47 22.00 -0.76
CA ASP A 325 -3.06 21.95 -1.19
C ASP A 325 -2.09 22.78 -0.32
N SER A 326 -2.33 22.95 0.99
CA SER A 326 -1.49 23.79 1.86
C SER A 326 -0.02 23.38 1.86
N LEU A 327 0.28 22.07 1.91
CA LEU A 327 1.67 21.58 1.81
C LEU A 327 2.27 21.89 0.43
N ILE A 328 1.52 21.63 -0.63
CA ILE A 328 1.97 21.85 -2.02
C ILE A 328 2.28 23.33 -2.26
N LYS A 329 1.43 24.24 -1.75
CA LYS A 329 1.65 25.68 -1.79
C LYS A 329 2.89 26.08 -1.03
N LEU A 330 3.07 25.55 0.18
CA LEU A 330 4.26 25.82 1.00
C LEU A 330 5.56 25.49 0.26
N TYR A 331 5.62 24.31 -0.37
CA TYR A 331 6.79 23.89 -1.15
C TYR A 331 7.00 24.71 -2.42
N ARG A 332 5.94 25.21 -3.05
CA ARG A 332 5.99 26.04 -4.25
C ARG A 332 6.43 27.47 -3.95
N GLU A 333 5.94 28.05 -2.86
CA GLU A 333 6.07 29.46 -2.55
C GLU A 333 7.30 29.80 -1.69
N THR A 334 7.96 28.76 -1.17
CA THR A 334 9.13 28.93 -0.29
C THR A 334 10.39 28.40 -0.99
N SER A 335 11.54 29.02 -0.69
CA SER A 335 12.85 28.54 -1.18
C SER A 335 13.08 27.08 -0.82
N ARG A 336 13.66 26.33 -1.76
CA ARG A 336 13.99 24.91 -1.60
C ARG A 336 14.76 24.66 -0.30
N ARG A 337 14.33 23.68 0.47
CA ARG A 337 15.03 23.19 1.67
C ARG A 337 16.06 22.12 1.28
N PRO A 338 17.18 21.99 2.00
CA PRO A 338 18.21 20.96 1.75
C PRO A 338 17.77 19.60 2.33
N ILE A 339 16.68 19.07 1.83
CA ILE A 339 16.08 17.80 2.25
C ILE A 339 15.90 16.86 1.06
N ARG A 340 15.84 15.57 1.35
CA ARG A 340 15.53 14.49 0.40
C ARG A 340 14.17 13.92 0.70
N LEU A 341 13.42 13.55 -0.33
CA LEU A 341 12.06 13.02 -0.17
C LEU A 341 11.87 11.72 -0.95
N PHE A 342 11.20 10.76 -0.32
CA PHE A 342 10.60 9.62 -1.02
C PHE A 342 9.08 9.78 -0.94
N VAL A 343 8.43 9.83 -2.09
CA VAL A 343 6.98 10.04 -2.19
C VAL A 343 6.39 8.92 -3.04
N ASP A 344 5.43 8.21 -2.53
CA ASP A 344 4.68 7.22 -3.28
C ASP A 344 3.17 7.39 -3.14
N VAL A 345 2.42 6.77 -4.05
CA VAL A 345 0.96 6.74 -4.02
C VAL A 345 0.44 5.55 -4.85
N GLY A 346 -0.69 4.99 -4.44
CA GLY A 346 -1.42 3.99 -5.22
C GLY A 346 -2.22 4.62 -6.36
N THR A 347 -2.29 3.95 -7.52
CA THR A 347 -3.14 4.42 -8.63
C THR A 347 -4.62 4.12 -8.41
N TYR A 348 -4.96 3.33 -7.39
CA TYR A 348 -6.32 3.08 -6.92
C TYR A 348 -6.72 3.98 -5.74
N GLU A 349 -6.07 5.14 -5.60
CA GLU A 349 -6.36 6.14 -4.59
C GLU A 349 -7.03 7.40 -5.18
N GLU A 350 -7.79 7.24 -6.27
CA GLU A 350 -8.50 8.34 -6.93
C GLU A 350 -9.69 8.86 -6.12
N ASN A 351 -10.21 8.05 -5.19
CA ASN A 351 -11.26 8.45 -4.27
C ASN A 351 -11.12 7.71 -2.92
N VAL A 352 -10.25 8.20 -2.08
CA VAL A 352 -10.08 7.64 -0.72
C VAL A 352 -11.31 7.96 0.11
N GLY A 353 -12.13 6.94 0.38
CA GLY A 353 -13.46 7.04 0.97
C GLY A 353 -13.47 7.20 2.48
N ALA A 354 -12.85 8.26 3.03
CA ALA A 354 -12.95 8.58 4.45
C ALA A 354 -13.96 9.70 4.67
N SER A 355 -14.96 9.47 5.52
CA SER A 355 -16.07 10.39 5.76
C SER A 355 -15.67 11.78 6.29
N PHE A 356 -14.45 11.91 6.81
CA PHE A 356 -13.91 13.18 7.30
C PHE A 356 -13.15 13.99 6.24
N LEU A 357 -12.92 13.42 5.03
CA LEU A 357 -12.25 14.11 3.94
C LEU A 357 -13.23 14.99 3.17
N PRO A 358 -12.88 16.25 2.86
CA PRO A 358 -13.63 17.05 1.89
C PRO A 358 -13.62 16.36 0.52
N ALA A 359 -14.73 16.37 -0.19
CA ALA A 359 -14.86 15.72 -1.50
C ALA A 359 -13.82 16.18 -2.53
N ALA A 360 -13.35 17.43 -2.44
CA ALA A 360 -12.30 17.97 -3.32
C ALA A 360 -10.88 17.44 -2.98
N GLU A 361 -10.72 16.73 -1.89
CA GLU A 361 -9.43 16.30 -1.36
C GLU A 361 -9.28 14.76 -1.31
N THR A 362 -10.27 14.02 -1.79
CA THR A 362 -10.30 12.54 -1.75
C THR A 362 -9.39 11.89 -2.80
N ASN A 363 -8.98 12.61 -3.84
CA ASN A 363 -8.11 12.07 -4.88
C ASN A 363 -6.64 12.24 -4.49
N PHE A 364 -6.10 11.24 -3.80
CA PHE A 364 -4.72 11.23 -3.33
C PHE A 364 -3.73 11.03 -4.48
N THR A 365 -4.08 10.23 -5.48
CA THR A 365 -3.26 10.02 -6.68
C THR A 365 -2.98 11.35 -7.37
N GLU A 366 -4.02 12.13 -7.65
CA GLU A 366 -3.86 13.43 -8.30
C GLU A 366 -3.19 14.48 -7.39
N GLY A 367 -3.47 14.46 -6.09
CA GLY A 367 -2.77 15.31 -5.11
C GLY A 367 -1.27 15.07 -5.13
N ASN A 368 -0.83 13.81 -5.09
CA ASN A 368 0.59 13.45 -5.12
C ASN A 368 1.24 13.73 -6.49
N ARG A 369 0.50 13.63 -7.60
CA ARG A 369 0.98 14.09 -8.93
C ARG A 369 1.25 15.59 -8.95
N ARG A 370 0.37 16.42 -8.34
CA ARG A 370 0.61 17.85 -8.20
C ARG A 370 1.82 18.14 -7.31
N PHE A 371 1.98 17.41 -6.22
CA PHE A 371 3.15 17.52 -5.36
C PHE A 371 4.45 17.15 -6.08
N ASN A 372 4.47 16.02 -6.78
CA ASN A 372 5.58 15.60 -7.65
C ASN A 372 6.00 16.69 -8.63
N LYS A 373 5.02 17.35 -9.28
CA LYS A 373 5.31 18.46 -10.21
C LYS A 373 6.04 19.60 -9.51
N VAL A 374 5.57 20.01 -8.33
CA VAL A 374 6.20 21.10 -7.54
C VAL A 374 7.62 20.72 -7.10
N LEU A 375 7.84 19.47 -6.64
CA LEU A 375 9.16 19.00 -6.25
C LEU A 375 10.16 19.02 -7.41
N ARG A 376 9.72 18.63 -8.62
CA ARG A 376 10.54 18.69 -9.84
C ARG A 376 10.87 20.11 -10.22
N GLU A 377 9.89 21.01 -10.26
CA GLU A 377 10.06 22.43 -10.61
C GLU A 377 10.99 23.17 -9.64
N ALA A 378 10.91 22.82 -8.35
CA ALA A 378 11.78 23.39 -7.32
C ALA A 378 13.17 22.73 -7.24
N GLY A 379 13.43 21.65 -8.01
CA GLY A 379 14.72 20.97 -8.08
C GLY A 379 15.09 20.19 -6.80
N TYR A 380 14.12 19.62 -6.09
CA TYR A 380 14.39 18.75 -4.93
C TYR A 380 15.13 17.47 -5.35
N ASP A 381 15.90 16.90 -4.44
CA ASP A 381 16.41 15.51 -4.53
C ASP A 381 15.32 14.60 -4.00
N PHE A 382 14.67 13.85 -4.88
CA PHE A 382 13.53 13.00 -4.48
C PHE A 382 13.28 11.83 -5.42
N VAL A 383 12.61 10.82 -4.88
CA VAL A 383 11.99 9.73 -5.63
C VAL A 383 10.48 9.90 -5.61
N TYR A 384 9.83 9.70 -6.76
CA TYR A 384 8.39 9.60 -6.86
C TYR A 384 8.00 8.28 -7.53
N ARG A 385 7.04 7.55 -6.95
CA ARG A 385 6.53 6.29 -7.48
C ARG A 385 5.01 6.24 -7.46
N GLU A 386 4.42 5.65 -8.51
CA GLU A 386 3.02 5.25 -8.53
C GLU A 386 2.97 3.72 -8.65
N TYR A 387 2.16 3.10 -7.80
CA TYR A 387 1.98 1.66 -7.78
C TYR A 387 0.53 1.30 -8.09
N PRO A 388 0.23 0.23 -8.86
CA PRO A 388 -1.14 -0.18 -9.12
C PRO A 388 -1.74 -0.90 -7.90
N GLU A 389 -1.83 -0.16 -6.79
CA GLU A 389 -2.27 -0.58 -5.47
C GLU A 389 -3.21 0.47 -4.87
N GLY A 390 -3.88 0.13 -3.76
CA GLY A 390 -4.82 1.00 -3.06
C GLY A 390 -4.25 1.65 -1.81
N HIS A 391 -5.11 2.36 -1.06
CA HIS A 391 -4.79 3.08 0.18
C HIS A 391 -4.77 2.12 1.36
N THR A 392 -3.81 1.20 1.38
CA THR A 392 -3.80 0.06 2.31
C THR A 392 -2.40 -0.24 2.86
N TRP A 393 -2.36 -0.96 4.01
CA TRP A 393 -1.12 -1.40 4.63
C TRP A 393 -0.32 -2.36 3.74
N GLY A 394 -0.97 -3.08 2.85
CA GLY A 394 -0.29 -3.93 1.88
C GLY A 394 0.61 -3.17 0.94
N ASN A 395 0.16 -1.99 0.48
CA ASN A 395 0.94 -1.05 -0.30
C ASN A 395 2.11 -0.49 0.55
N TRP A 396 1.81 0.17 1.66
CA TRP A 396 2.81 0.91 2.45
C TRP A 396 3.93 0.03 2.99
N ARG A 397 3.60 -1.16 3.53
CA ARG A 397 4.62 -2.08 4.04
C ARG A 397 5.60 -2.54 2.96
N ARG A 398 5.11 -2.78 1.72
CA ARG A 398 5.96 -3.23 0.62
C ARG A 398 6.92 -2.13 0.17
N HIS A 399 6.42 -0.93 0.04
CA HIS A 399 7.16 0.18 -0.55
C HIS A 399 8.02 0.97 0.46
N LEU A 400 7.80 0.79 1.76
CA LEU A 400 8.73 1.25 2.78
C LEU A 400 10.13 0.63 2.59
N ILE A 401 10.22 -0.60 2.09
CA ILE A 401 11.49 -1.26 1.78
C ILE A 401 12.28 -0.46 0.75
N ASP A 402 11.61 -0.03 -0.33
CA ASP A 402 12.25 0.75 -1.40
C ASP A 402 12.76 2.09 -0.88
N ALA A 403 12.00 2.73 0.00
CA ALA A 403 12.39 3.97 0.66
C ALA A 403 13.61 3.76 1.59
N LEU A 404 13.61 2.71 2.41
CA LEU A 404 14.72 2.39 3.31
C LEU A 404 16.01 2.12 2.56
N ILE A 405 15.95 1.36 1.46
CA ILE A 405 17.12 1.09 0.59
C ILE A 405 17.64 2.38 -0.04
N TRP A 406 16.75 3.30 -0.43
CA TRP A 406 17.16 4.56 -1.05
C TRP A 406 17.80 5.53 -0.05
N PHE A 407 17.27 5.64 1.17
CA PHE A 407 17.82 6.54 2.19
C PHE A 407 19.05 5.97 2.88
N PHE A 408 19.04 4.69 3.19
CA PHE A 408 20.03 4.00 4.03
C PHE A 408 20.53 2.71 3.37
N PRO A 409 21.09 2.78 2.13
CA PRO A 409 21.59 1.58 1.47
C PRO A 409 22.63 0.88 2.34
N GLY A 410 22.59 -0.44 2.34
CA GLY A 410 23.60 -1.25 2.95
C GLY A 410 24.92 -1.20 2.19
N GLU A 411 25.98 -1.71 2.80
CA GLU A 411 27.25 -1.93 2.10
C GLU A 411 27.04 -3.08 1.09
N LYS A 412 27.36 -2.83 -0.19
CA LYS A 412 27.37 -3.91 -1.17
C LYS A 412 28.38 -4.95 -0.72
N PRO A 413 28.01 -6.25 -0.71
CA PRO A 413 28.94 -7.33 -0.39
C PRO A 413 30.11 -7.38 -1.38
#